data_ef361ce70598a8374be39afed159393c
#
_entry.id   ef361ce70598a8374be39afed159393c
#
_cell.length_a   1.000
_cell.length_b   1.000
_cell.length_c   1.000
_cell.angle_alpha   90.00
_cell.angle_beta   90.00
_cell.angle_gamma   90.00
#
_symmetry.space_group_name_H-M   'P 1'
#
loop_
_entity.id
_entity.type
_entity.pdbx_description
1 polymer ?
#
loop_
_entity_poly.entity_id
_entity_poly.type
_entity_poly.pdbx_seq_one_letter_code
_entity_poly.pdbx_strand_id
1 'polypeptide(L)'
;MRKMEVFRRACVIPGLALLLAITGCAGAGGAKKEPVTISVWTYYNGPQLSAFEAAVKEFNETVGREEEITVTSANLGSVSDLETAVRNAAEGKVGAEEMPDIFSAYADTAYAIDRMGLLADLDEYLTDAERARYKESFLEEGRISADNSLKIFPVAKSTELLLVNETDFAPFADACNVSYNDLMTMEGITRAAEKYYVWTDEQTPEPDDGRALFGRDAMANYFLVGASQMGMNIIEVEDGITTINFDKDVVRRLWDNFYIPYVKGHFASSGRFRSDDVTTGNILCYVGSSASATYFPKSVTMDDETTHDITMHVMAPPVFQSGRNVAVQQGAGMVVTKSDARTESACARFLAWFTEGERNIRFSVESAYLPVTQEAMSMEAITAVEGELSGAMEPILATAIEVVTNNELYTQKAFAYGTAAREVLEYSMSDAAMEDRERVEEALAGGTSYEDAIAPYTADERFDEWYDETLERLVRYANEANLQVTQEADGQ
;
A
#
# COMPACT_ATOMS: atom_id res chain seq x y z
N MET A 1 -77.37 -21.89 25.80
CA MET A 1 -78.39 -22.99 25.90
C MET A 1 -77.80 -24.26 25.31
N ARG A 2 -77.86 -25.34 26.13
CA ARG A 2 -77.69 -26.78 25.84
C ARG A 2 -76.41 -27.26 25.23
N LYS A 3 -75.51 -27.87 25.96
CA LYS A 3 -75.51 -29.21 26.63
C LYS A 3 -75.33 -30.34 25.63
N MET A 4 -74.16 -31.05 25.83
CA MET A 4 -74.06 -32.44 26.33
C MET A 4 -73.93 -33.43 25.17
N GLU A 5 -73.26 -34.53 25.20
CA GLU A 5 -72.48 -35.40 26.09
C GLU A 5 -71.82 -36.50 25.27
N VAL A 6 -70.59 -36.86 25.53
CA VAL A 6 -70.10 -38.20 25.92
C VAL A 6 -70.65 -39.41 25.18
N PHE A 7 -69.76 -40.23 24.56
CA PHE A 7 -69.69 -41.66 24.89
C PHE A 7 -68.35 -42.32 24.52
N ARG A 8 -67.73 -42.92 25.51
CA ARG A 8 -66.64 -43.87 25.43
C ARG A 8 -67.07 -45.18 24.75
N ARG A 9 -66.13 -45.81 24.01
CA ARG A 9 -65.92 -47.27 24.11
C ARG A 9 -64.53 -47.65 23.57
N ALA A 10 -63.78 -48.32 24.44
CA ALA A 10 -62.54 -49.03 24.15
C ALA A 10 -62.82 -50.33 23.43
N CYS A 11 -61.96 -50.70 22.49
CA CYS A 11 -61.70 -52.09 22.14
C CYS A 11 -60.23 -52.31 21.88
N VAL A 12 -59.65 -53.13 22.77
CA VAL A 12 -58.32 -53.71 22.68
C VAL A 12 -58.44 -55.00 21.90
N ILE A 13 -57.58 -55.25 20.91
CA ILE A 13 -57.18 -56.63 20.44
C ILE A 13 -55.74 -56.50 19.82
N PRO A 14 -54.91 -57.50 20.02
CA PRO A 14 -53.47 -57.41 19.93
C PRO A 14 -52.85 -58.01 18.68
N GLY A 15 -51.59 -57.64 18.44
CA GLY A 15 -50.57 -58.51 17.88
C GLY A 15 -50.42 -58.52 16.37
N LEU A 16 -49.33 -58.01 15.90
CA LEU A 16 -48.30 -58.79 15.16
C LEU A 16 -47.11 -57.91 14.87
N ALA A 17 -46.01 -58.20 15.55
CA ALA A 17 -44.72 -57.62 15.23
C ALA A 17 -44.20 -58.19 13.87
N LEU A 18 -44.03 -57.32 12.88
CA LEU A 18 -43.33 -57.67 11.66
C LEU A 18 -42.06 -56.78 11.65
N LEU A 19 -40.92 -57.34 12.09
CA LEU A 19 -39.61 -56.77 11.89
C LEU A 19 -39.25 -56.82 10.40
N LEU A 20 -39.38 -55.70 9.73
CA LEU A 20 -38.76 -55.45 8.43
C LEU A 20 -37.39 -54.75 8.71
N ALA A 21 -36.33 -55.51 8.68
CA ALA A 21 -34.98 -55.00 8.59
C ALA A 21 -34.79 -54.33 7.23
N ILE A 22 -34.97 -53.01 7.20
CA ILE A 22 -34.51 -52.21 6.07
C ILE A 22 -33.02 -51.93 6.33
N THR A 23 -32.17 -52.73 5.68
CA THR A 23 -30.78 -52.41 5.44
C THR A 23 -30.73 -51.18 4.56
N GLY A 24 -30.81 -49.99 5.16
CA GLY A 24 -30.52 -48.73 4.47
C GLY A 24 -29.00 -48.70 4.21
N CYS A 25 -28.62 -48.72 2.94
CA CYS A 25 -27.29 -48.29 2.52
C CYS A 25 -27.08 -46.88 3.07
N ALA A 26 -26.25 -46.76 4.08
CA ALA A 26 -25.65 -45.49 4.45
C ALA A 26 -24.76 -45.07 3.29
N GLY A 27 -25.31 -44.35 2.30
CA GLY A 27 -24.54 -43.49 1.46
C GLY A 27 -23.82 -42.52 2.36
N ALA A 28 -22.53 -42.36 2.17
CA ALA A 28 -21.74 -41.32 2.80
C ALA A 28 -22.29 -39.96 2.36
N GLY A 29 -23.35 -39.52 3.00
CA GLY A 29 -23.82 -38.14 2.91
C GLY A 29 -22.83 -37.33 3.75
N GLY A 30 -21.96 -36.56 3.07
CA GLY A 30 -21.20 -35.53 3.76
C GLY A 30 -22.18 -34.70 4.61
N ALA A 31 -21.81 -34.40 5.83
CA ALA A 31 -22.56 -33.51 6.68
C ALA A 31 -22.79 -32.23 5.88
N LYS A 32 -24.08 -31.82 5.70
CA LYS A 32 -24.38 -30.54 5.10
C LYS A 32 -23.66 -29.47 5.92
N LYS A 33 -22.82 -28.67 5.25
CA LYS A 33 -22.21 -27.49 5.90
C LYS A 33 -23.35 -26.52 6.24
N GLU A 34 -23.29 -25.91 7.42
CA GLU A 34 -24.26 -24.87 7.77
C GLU A 34 -24.02 -23.63 6.88
N PRO A 35 -25.07 -23.01 6.32
CA PRO A 35 -24.92 -21.77 5.54
C PRO A 35 -24.28 -20.66 6.37
N VAL A 36 -23.37 -19.92 5.77
CA VAL A 36 -22.72 -18.78 6.41
C VAL A 36 -22.70 -17.60 5.47
N THR A 37 -22.93 -16.40 6.01
CA THR A 37 -22.77 -15.13 5.28
C THR A 37 -21.60 -14.40 5.92
N ILE A 38 -20.64 -13.97 5.09
CA ILE A 38 -19.49 -13.18 5.52
C ILE A 38 -19.55 -11.79 4.89
N SER A 39 -19.18 -10.79 5.64
CA SER A 39 -19.14 -9.38 5.26
C SER A 39 -17.71 -8.91 5.01
N VAL A 40 -17.50 -8.12 3.94
CA VAL A 40 -16.17 -7.62 3.56
C VAL A 40 -16.22 -6.10 3.42
N TRP A 41 -15.36 -5.39 4.15
CA TRP A 41 -15.19 -3.95 3.99
C TRP A 41 -13.90 -3.61 3.25
N THR A 42 -14.02 -2.75 2.23
CA THR A 42 -12.89 -2.29 1.42
C THR A 42 -12.91 -0.77 1.27
N TYR A 43 -11.77 -0.22 0.77
CA TYR A 43 -11.65 1.18 0.35
C TYR A 43 -11.52 1.31 -1.18
N TYR A 44 -11.81 0.24 -1.92
CA TYR A 44 -11.60 0.19 -3.36
C TYR A 44 -12.48 1.19 -4.11
N ASN A 45 -11.96 1.75 -5.21
CA ASN A 45 -12.65 2.72 -6.02
C ASN A 45 -12.50 2.41 -7.52
N GLY A 46 -13.37 2.97 -8.35
CA GLY A 46 -13.29 2.88 -9.81
C GLY A 46 -13.14 1.44 -10.32
N PRO A 47 -12.16 1.17 -11.21
CA PRO A 47 -11.95 -0.16 -11.79
C PRO A 47 -11.65 -1.23 -10.73
N GLN A 48 -10.88 -0.91 -9.69
CA GLN A 48 -10.57 -1.84 -8.62
C GLN A 48 -11.81 -2.32 -7.86
N LEU A 49 -12.74 -1.41 -7.55
CA LEU A 49 -14.02 -1.77 -6.93
C LEU A 49 -14.85 -2.68 -7.86
N SER A 50 -14.95 -2.32 -9.13
CA SER A 50 -15.70 -3.10 -10.11
C SER A 50 -15.14 -4.53 -10.26
N ALA A 51 -13.81 -4.67 -10.29
CA ALA A 51 -13.14 -5.97 -10.34
C ALA A 51 -13.41 -6.81 -9.08
N PHE A 52 -13.38 -6.19 -7.91
CA PHE A 52 -13.67 -6.88 -6.65
C PHE A 52 -15.11 -7.33 -6.56
N GLU A 53 -16.08 -6.46 -6.91
CA GLU A 53 -17.51 -6.81 -6.94
C GLU A 53 -17.83 -7.93 -7.94
N ALA A 54 -17.15 -7.94 -9.10
CA ALA A 54 -17.26 -9.03 -10.07
C ALA A 54 -16.76 -10.36 -9.48
N ALA A 55 -15.64 -10.34 -8.77
CA ALA A 55 -15.10 -11.52 -8.09
C ALA A 55 -16.02 -12.02 -6.96
N VAL A 56 -16.58 -11.12 -6.15
CA VAL A 56 -17.57 -11.48 -5.11
C VAL A 56 -18.80 -12.15 -5.76
N LYS A 57 -19.30 -11.60 -6.86
CA LYS A 57 -20.42 -12.19 -7.59
C LYS A 57 -20.08 -13.59 -8.12
N GLU A 58 -18.92 -13.76 -8.77
CA GLU A 58 -18.45 -15.04 -9.28
C GLU A 58 -18.35 -16.08 -8.16
N PHE A 59 -17.76 -15.71 -7.01
CA PHE A 59 -17.68 -16.59 -5.85
C PHE A 59 -19.06 -17.06 -5.40
N ASN A 60 -19.99 -16.13 -5.20
CA ASN A 60 -21.35 -16.45 -4.76
C ASN A 60 -22.11 -17.35 -5.75
N GLU A 61 -21.88 -17.21 -7.05
CA GLU A 61 -22.52 -18.01 -8.10
C GLU A 61 -21.87 -19.38 -8.30
N THR A 62 -20.65 -19.58 -7.83
CA THR A 62 -19.86 -20.81 -8.01
C THR A 62 -19.55 -21.51 -6.69
N VAL A 63 -18.34 -21.37 -6.19
CA VAL A 63 -17.83 -22.03 -4.97
C VAL A 63 -18.66 -21.68 -3.74
N GLY A 64 -19.07 -20.42 -3.61
CA GLY A 64 -19.89 -19.98 -2.48
C GLY A 64 -21.23 -20.74 -2.42
N ARG A 65 -21.88 -20.91 -3.58
CA ARG A 65 -23.13 -21.70 -3.67
C ARG A 65 -22.91 -23.18 -3.34
N GLU A 66 -21.78 -23.76 -3.78
CA GLU A 66 -21.47 -25.19 -3.54
C GLU A 66 -21.12 -25.45 -2.09
N GLU A 67 -20.44 -24.48 -1.44
CA GLU A 67 -19.99 -24.60 -0.06
C GLU A 67 -20.94 -23.92 0.96
N GLU A 68 -22.07 -23.39 0.51
CA GLU A 68 -23.05 -22.66 1.32
C GLU A 68 -22.44 -21.43 2.02
N ILE A 69 -21.58 -20.70 1.30
CA ILE A 69 -20.94 -19.43 1.73
C ILE A 69 -21.49 -18.30 0.86
N THR A 70 -21.98 -17.24 1.49
CA THR A 70 -22.37 -16.00 0.80
C THR A 70 -21.46 -14.87 1.25
N VAL A 71 -20.88 -14.13 0.29
CA VAL A 71 -20.06 -12.95 0.55
C VAL A 71 -20.87 -11.70 0.25
N THR A 72 -20.89 -10.75 1.17
CA THR A 72 -21.41 -9.40 0.99
C THR A 72 -20.27 -8.41 1.11
N SER A 73 -20.28 -7.33 0.35
CA SER A 73 -19.22 -6.31 0.39
C SER A 73 -19.78 -4.91 0.59
N ALA A 74 -19.03 -4.09 1.32
CA ALA A 74 -19.26 -2.66 1.45
C ALA A 74 -17.96 -1.90 1.16
N ASN A 75 -18.09 -0.80 0.40
CA ASN A 75 -16.99 0.10 0.11
C ASN A 75 -17.13 1.35 0.98
N LEU A 76 -16.10 1.70 1.75
CA LEU A 76 -16.07 2.83 2.66
C LEU A 76 -15.36 4.07 2.07
N GLY A 77 -15.02 4.03 0.77
CA GLY A 77 -14.58 5.18 -0.01
C GLY A 77 -13.09 5.50 0.08
N SER A 78 -12.49 5.57 1.25
CA SER A 78 -11.06 5.84 1.42
C SER A 78 -10.43 4.96 2.49
N VAL A 79 -9.08 4.89 2.48
CA VAL A 79 -8.33 4.19 3.53
C VAL A 79 -8.65 4.77 4.90
N SER A 80 -8.63 6.10 5.05
CA SER A 80 -8.90 6.78 6.32
C SER A 80 -10.33 6.54 6.83
N ASP A 81 -11.32 6.52 5.94
CA ASP A 81 -12.71 6.23 6.31
C ASP A 81 -12.87 4.79 6.77
N LEU A 82 -12.26 3.84 6.06
CA LEU A 82 -12.25 2.43 6.44
C LEU A 82 -11.58 2.21 7.80
N GLU A 83 -10.39 2.76 8.01
CA GLU A 83 -9.65 2.65 9.27
C GLU A 83 -10.44 3.24 10.44
N THR A 84 -11.08 4.39 10.22
CA THR A 84 -11.94 5.04 11.22
C THR A 84 -13.15 4.17 11.56
N ALA A 85 -13.82 3.60 10.55
CA ALA A 85 -14.98 2.75 10.75
C ALA A 85 -14.62 1.45 11.50
N VAL A 86 -13.53 0.78 11.07
CA VAL A 86 -13.02 -0.44 11.73
C VAL A 86 -12.65 -0.17 13.18
N ARG A 87 -11.92 0.92 13.46
CA ARG A 87 -11.54 1.29 14.83
C ARG A 87 -12.76 1.60 15.69
N ASN A 88 -13.73 2.34 15.17
CA ASN A 88 -14.97 2.64 15.89
C ASN A 88 -15.78 1.37 16.20
N ALA A 89 -15.87 0.45 15.25
CA ALA A 89 -16.53 -0.84 15.41
C ALA A 89 -15.81 -1.71 16.47
N ALA A 90 -14.48 -1.81 16.40
CA ALA A 90 -13.66 -2.56 17.35
C ALA A 90 -13.76 -2.02 18.79
N GLU A 91 -13.84 -0.70 18.95
CA GLU A 91 -14.03 -0.05 20.26
C GLU A 91 -15.49 -0.08 20.76
N GLY A 92 -16.43 -0.57 19.97
CA GLY A 92 -17.86 -0.61 20.30
C GLY A 92 -18.48 0.77 20.53
N LYS A 93 -18.05 1.77 19.74
CA LYS A 93 -18.57 3.14 19.89
C LYS A 93 -20.04 3.23 19.56
N VAL A 94 -20.75 4.11 20.27
CA VAL A 94 -22.17 4.33 20.06
C VAL A 94 -22.43 4.80 18.62
N GLY A 95 -23.23 4.04 17.90
CA GLY A 95 -23.57 4.32 16.50
C GLY A 95 -22.56 3.77 15.46
N ALA A 96 -21.52 3.06 15.90
CA ALA A 96 -20.68 2.30 15.00
C ALA A 96 -21.43 1.04 14.50
N GLU A 97 -21.10 0.63 13.29
CA GLU A 97 -21.56 -0.66 12.75
C GLU A 97 -20.86 -1.83 13.46
N GLU A 98 -21.37 -3.04 13.30
CA GLU A 98 -20.69 -4.25 13.77
C GLU A 98 -19.40 -4.47 12.94
N MET A 99 -18.39 -5.08 13.58
CA MET A 99 -17.15 -5.45 12.88
C MET A 99 -17.47 -6.33 11.66
N PRO A 100 -16.91 -6.05 10.50
CA PRO A 100 -17.01 -6.96 9.36
C PRO A 100 -16.22 -8.24 9.62
N ASP A 101 -16.55 -9.32 8.93
CA ASP A 101 -15.79 -10.57 9.02
C ASP A 101 -14.42 -10.46 8.34
N ILE A 102 -14.34 -9.66 7.27
CA ILE A 102 -13.08 -9.34 6.56
C ILE A 102 -13.02 -7.83 6.33
N PHE A 103 -11.84 -7.25 6.46
CA PHE A 103 -11.60 -5.86 6.03
C PHE A 103 -10.19 -5.66 5.48
N SER A 104 -10.04 -4.70 4.56
CA SER A 104 -8.73 -4.29 4.07
C SER A 104 -7.98 -3.50 5.14
N ALA A 105 -6.70 -3.81 5.37
CA ALA A 105 -5.90 -3.10 6.34
C ALA A 105 -4.42 -3.01 5.95
N TYR A 106 -3.79 -1.90 6.34
CA TYR A 106 -2.35 -1.80 6.46
C TYR A 106 -1.89 -2.33 7.82
N ALA A 107 -0.59 -2.61 7.93
CA ALA A 107 0.00 -3.27 9.08
C ALA A 107 -0.29 -2.55 10.42
N ASP A 108 -0.24 -1.22 10.45
CA ASP A 108 -0.46 -0.45 11.69
C ASP A 108 -1.92 -0.57 12.19
N THR A 109 -2.90 -0.49 11.27
CA THR A 109 -4.31 -0.67 11.64
C THR A 109 -4.59 -2.10 12.07
N ALA A 110 -4.08 -3.08 11.32
CA ALA A 110 -4.23 -4.49 11.70
C ALA A 110 -3.59 -4.78 13.06
N TYR A 111 -2.39 -4.25 13.33
CA TYR A 111 -1.72 -4.38 14.62
C TYR A 111 -2.54 -3.81 15.78
N ALA A 112 -3.13 -2.62 15.61
CA ALA A 112 -3.97 -2.01 16.63
C ALA A 112 -5.19 -2.87 16.96
N ILE A 113 -5.83 -3.50 15.97
CA ILE A 113 -6.98 -4.38 16.15
C ILE A 113 -6.56 -5.75 16.72
N ASP A 114 -5.39 -6.29 16.29
CA ASP A 114 -4.84 -7.54 16.82
C ASP A 114 -4.53 -7.44 18.32
N ARG A 115 -3.99 -6.32 18.76
CA ARG A 115 -3.76 -6.03 20.19
C ARG A 115 -5.03 -6.03 21.05
N MET A 116 -6.20 -5.80 20.44
CA MET A 116 -7.51 -5.95 21.10
C MET A 116 -7.97 -7.41 21.14
N GLY A 117 -7.20 -8.34 20.54
CA GLY A 117 -7.54 -9.77 20.48
C GLY A 117 -8.67 -10.09 19.49
N LEU A 118 -8.91 -9.20 18.51
CA LEU A 118 -10.03 -9.27 17.59
C LEU A 118 -9.71 -9.88 16.22
N LEU A 119 -8.46 -10.26 15.95
CA LEU A 119 -8.08 -10.89 14.69
C LEU A 119 -7.88 -12.40 14.80
N ALA A 120 -8.37 -13.12 13.79
CA ALA A 120 -8.16 -14.55 13.63
C ALA A 120 -6.71 -14.87 13.26
N ASP A 121 -6.25 -16.07 13.55
CA ASP A 121 -5.00 -16.64 13.05
C ASP A 121 -5.26 -17.37 11.74
N LEU A 122 -4.80 -16.82 10.63
CA LEU A 122 -5.01 -17.40 9.31
C LEU A 122 -4.15 -18.66 9.06
N ASP A 123 -3.07 -18.87 9.82
CA ASP A 123 -2.29 -20.10 9.74
C ASP A 123 -3.10 -21.34 10.13
N GLU A 124 -4.15 -21.19 10.96
CA GLU A 124 -5.04 -22.29 11.34
C GLU A 124 -5.94 -22.77 10.18
N TYR A 125 -6.15 -21.91 9.17
CA TYR A 125 -7.09 -22.15 8.07
C TYR A 125 -6.41 -22.37 6.71
N LEU A 126 -5.11 -22.19 6.63
CA LEU A 126 -4.32 -22.36 5.41
C LEU A 126 -3.38 -23.57 5.54
N THR A 127 -3.41 -24.44 4.56
CA THR A 127 -2.44 -25.54 4.48
C THR A 127 -1.05 -25.04 4.10
N ASP A 128 -0.01 -25.82 4.41
CA ASP A 128 1.37 -25.50 3.98
C ASP A 128 1.47 -25.36 2.45
N ALA A 129 0.71 -26.17 1.70
CA ALA A 129 0.68 -26.11 0.24
C ALA A 129 0.03 -24.81 -0.28
N GLU A 130 -1.00 -24.29 0.39
CA GLU A 130 -1.61 -23.01 0.06
C GLU A 130 -0.67 -21.86 0.39
N ARG A 131 -0.04 -21.86 1.57
CA ARG A 131 0.96 -20.83 1.94
C ARG A 131 2.13 -20.80 0.97
N ALA A 132 2.64 -21.94 0.56
CA ALA A 132 3.77 -22.05 -0.37
C ALA A 132 3.50 -21.46 -1.78
N ARG A 133 2.25 -21.16 -2.12
CA ARG A 133 1.90 -20.50 -3.38
C ARG A 133 2.25 -19.02 -3.39
N TYR A 134 2.27 -18.37 -2.23
CA TYR A 134 2.51 -16.94 -2.10
C TYR A 134 4.01 -16.63 -2.06
N LYS A 135 4.37 -15.40 -2.43
CA LYS A 135 5.72 -14.91 -2.20
C LYS A 135 5.93 -14.76 -0.68
N GLU A 136 7.01 -15.35 -0.17
CA GLU A 136 7.29 -15.39 1.28
C GLU A 136 7.29 -13.99 1.93
N SER A 137 7.95 -13.01 1.28
CA SER A 137 7.95 -11.63 1.78
C SER A 137 6.57 -11.00 1.90
N PHE A 138 5.58 -11.45 1.12
CA PHE A 138 4.21 -10.96 1.21
C PHE A 138 3.45 -11.55 2.40
N LEU A 139 3.74 -12.80 2.76
CA LEU A 139 3.21 -13.41 3.97
C LEU A 139 3.89 -12.86 5.24
N GLU A 140 5.21 -12.65 5.19
CA GLU A 140 5.97 -12.10 6.32
C GLU A 140 5.48 -10.70 6.75
N GLU A 141 5.04 -9.86 5.81
CA GLU A 141 4.39 -8.58 6.13
C GLU A 141 3.12 -8.77 6.98
N GLY A 142 2.42 -9.87 6.78
CA GLY A 142 1.19 -10.19 7.51
C GLY A 142 1.42 -10.75 8.92
N ARG A 143 2.66 -11.02 9.32
CA ARG A 143 3.04 -11.56 10.62
C ARG A 143 3.37 -10.44 11.60
N ILE A 144 2.31 -9.76 12.03
CA ILE A 144 2.41 -8.56 12.87
C ILE A 144 2.31 -8.87 14.37
N SER A 145 1.87 -10.07 14.74
CA SER A 145 1.66 -10.47 16.14
C SER A 145 2.96 -10.97 16.79
N ALA A 146 3.03 -10.86 18.12
CA ALA A 146 4.18 -11.34 18.89
C ALA A 146 4.40 -12.87 18.78
N ASP A 147 3.34 -13.64 18.54
CA ASP A 147 3.39 -15.09 18.32
C ASP A 147 3.74 -15.48 16.88
N ASN A 148 4.02 -14.50 16.03
CA ASN A 148 4.35 -14.66 14.61
C ASN A 148 3.22 -15.30 13.77
N SER A 149 1.97 -15.26 14.22
CA SER A 149 0.81 -15.76 13.47
C SER A 149 0.46 -14.84 12.30
N LEU A 150 -0.10 -15.43 11.23
CA LEU A 150 -0.50 -14.69 10.03
C LEU A 150 -1.82 -13.96 10.27
N LYS A 151 -1.79 -12.64 10.36
CA LYS A 151 -2.97 -11.79 10.58
C LYS A 151 -3.44 -11.06 9.33
N ILE A 152 -2.52 -10.70 8.43
CA ILE A 152 -2.84 -10.00 7.19
C ILE A 152 -2.58 -10.93 6.01
N PHE A 153 -3.63 -11.20 5.25
CA PHE A 153 -3.54 -12.01 4.04
C PHE A 153 -3.25 -11.12 2.82
N PRO A 154 -2.20 -11.42 2.02
CA PRO A 154 -1.89 -10.63 0.83
C PRO A 154 -2.92 -10.91 -0.27
N VAL A 155 -3.48 -9.86 -0.86
CA VAL A 155 -4.47 -9.98 -1.96
C VAL A 155 -4.03 -9.30 -3.25
N ALA A 156 -3.29 -8.20 -3.13
CA ALA A 156 -2.70 -7.47 -4.23
C ALA A 156 -1.55 -6.61 -3.68
N LYS A 157 -0.47 -6.47 -4.44
CA LYS A 157 0.70 -5.71 -4.02
C LYS A 157 1.09 -4.68 -5.08
N SER A 158 1.81 -3.66 -4.64
CA SER A 158 2.43 -2.65 -5.49
C SER A 158 3.85 -2.35 -5.00
N THR A 159 4.58 -1.60 -5.80
CA THR A 159 5.89 -1.04 -5.46
C THR A 159 5.97 0.37 -6.00
N GLU A 160 7.08 1.05 -5.80
CA GLU A 160 7.33 2.34 -6.44
C GLU A 160 8.02 2.18 -7.79
N LEU A 161 7.73 3.09 -8.69
CA LEU A 161 8.33 3.21 -10.02
C LEU A 161 8.77 4.65 -10.27
N LEU A 162 9.78 4.85 -11.08
CA LEU A 162 10.11 6.16 -11.66
C LEU A 162 9.39 6.31 -13.00
N LEU A 163 8.54 7.31 -13.09
CA LEU A 163 7.74 7.64 -14.28
C LEU A 163 8.28 8.91 -14.90
N VAL A 164 8.60 8.87 -16.18
CA VAL A 164 9.25 9.96 -16.91
C VAL A 164 8.39 10.40 -18.10
N ASN A 165 8.16 11.68 -18.24
CA ASN A 165 7.65 12.28 -19.47
C ASN A 165 8.76 12.24 -20.53
N GLU A 166 8.78 11.17 -21.32
CA GLU A 166 9.79 10.91 -22.33
C GLU A 166 9.84 11.99 -23.41
N THR A 167 8.66 12.52 -23.78
CA THR A 167 8.52 13.52 -24.83
C THR A 167 9.29 14.80 -24.49
N ASP A 168 9.16 15.30 -23.27
CA ASP A 168 9.83 16.53 -22.85
C ASP A 168 11.22 16.27 -22.27
N PHE A 169 11.49 15.04 -21.81
CA PHE A 169 12.82 14.64 -21.37
C PHE A 169 13.83 14.54 -22.53
N ALA A 170 13.42 14.06 -23.71
CA ALA A 170 14.31 13.80 -24.81
C ALA A 170 15.10 15.05 -25.31
N PRO A 171 14.48 16.23 -25.51
CA PRO A 171 15.22 17.44 -25.89
C PRO A 171 16.25 17.88 -24.86
N PHE A 172 15.90 17.79 -23.59
CA PHE A 172 16.83 18.08 -22.49
C PHE A 172 17.99 17.09 -22.42
N ALA A 173 17.69 15.79 -22.55
CA ALA A 173 18.68 14.72 -22.55
C ALA A 173 19.74 14.92 -23.63
N ASP A 174 19.31 15.25 -24.84
CA ASP A 174 20.19 15.53 -25.99
C ASP A 174 21.03 16.81 -25.75
N ALA A 175 20.41 17.89 -25.29
CA ALA A 175 21.06 19.18 -25.09
C ALA A 175 22.12 19.16 -23.99
N CYS A 176 21.81 18.46 -22.88
CA CYS A 176 22.65 18.46 -21.67
C CYS A 176 23.47 17.18 -21.46
N ASN A 177 23.46 16.27 -22.44
CA ASN A 177 24.11 14.96 -22.39
C ASN A 177 23.75 14.22 -21.10
N VAL A 178 22.43 14.06 -20.86
CA VAL A 178 21.82 13.29 -19.77
C VAL A 178 21.14 12.06 -20.38
N SER A 179 21.13 10.96 -19.67
CA SER A 179 20.52 9.71 -20.13
C SER A 179 19.63 9.11 -19.02
N TYR A 180 18.82 8.12 -19.34
CA TYR A 180 18.05 7.35 -18.34
C TYR A 180 18.96 6.70 -17.29
N ASN A 181 20.21 6.35 -17.63
CA ASN A 181 21.15 5.81 -16.64
C ASN A 181 21.50 6.82 -15.54
N ASP A 182 21.48 8.12 -15.85
CA ASP A 182 21.69 9.16 -14.85
C ASP A 182 20.53 9.25 -13.86
N LEU A 183 19.34 8.79 -14.23
CA LEU A 183 18.15 8.75 -13.38
C LEU A 183 18.05 7.50 -12.48
N MET A 184 18.96 6.53 -12.62
CA MET A 184 18.93 5.30 -11.82
C MET A 184 19.38 5.49 -10.37
N THR A 185 19.96 6.65 -10.03
CA THR A 185 20.38 6.95 -8.65
C THR A 185 19.85 8.30 -8.21
N MET A 186 19.59 8.45 -6.88
CA MET A 186 19.12 9.73 -6.34
C MET A 186 20.12 10.87 -6.59
N GLU A 187 21.42 10.60 -6.41
CA GLU A 187 22.45 11.57 -6.69
C GLU A 187 22.55 11.90 -8.21
N GLY A 188 22.19 10.95 -9.06
CA GLY A 188 22.11 11.18 -10.50
C GLY A 188 20.93 12.07 -10.86
N ILE A 189 19.76 11.82 -10.27
CA ILE A 189 18.57 12.69 -10.41
C ILE A 189 18.88 14.11 -9.93
N THR A 190 19.53 14.26 -8.77
CA THR A 190 19.92 15.58 -8.22
C THR A 190 20.79 16.35 -9.23
N ARG A 191 21.79 15.70 -9.82
CA ARG A 191 22.64 16.33 -10.84
C ARG A 191 21.90 16.63 -12.16
N ALA A 192 21.01 15.73 -12.58
CA ALA A 192 20.19 15.95 -13.77
C ALA A 192 19.23 17.12 -13.59
N ALA A 193 18.65 17.24 -12.40
CA ALA A 193 17.72 18.30 -12.05
C ALA A 193 18.38 19.69 -12.01
N GLU A 194 19.61 19.79 -11.51
CA GLU A 194 20.41 21.02 -11.59
C GLU A 194 20.64 21.44 -13.05
N LYS A 195 21.02 20.48 -13.92
CA LYS A 195 21.19 20.75 -15.36
C LYS A 195 19.88 21.17 -16.03
N TYR A 196 18.78 20.54 -15.67
CA TYR A 196 17.46 20.84 -16.23
C TYR A 196 17.01 22.25 -15.84
N TYR A 197 17.18 22.63 -14.57
CA TYR A 197 16.89 23.97 -14.08
C TYR A 197 17.66 25.03 -14.87
N VAL A 198 18.99 24.88 -15.01
CA VAL A 198 19.82 25.81 -15.77
C VAL A 198 19.44 25.83 -17.26
N TRP A 199 19.19 24.67 -17.86
CA TRP A 199 18.81 24.56 -19.27
C TRP A 199 17.45 25.23 -19.57
N THR A 200 16.49 25.13 -18.67
CA THR A 200 15.18 25.82 -18.83
C THR A 200 15.27 27.30 -18.54
N ASP A 201 16.04 27.72 -17.55
CA ASP A 201 16.31 29.12 -17.23
C ASP A 201 16.95 29.89 -18.42
N GLU A 202 17.89 29.27 -19.12
CA GLU A 202 18.51 29.85 -20.32
C GLU A 202 17.53 30.05 -21.52
N GLN A 203 16.32 29.47 -21.45
CA GLN A 203 15.31 29.60 -22.52
C GLN A 203 14.36 30.76 -22.30
N THR A 204 14.39 31.41 -21.12
CA THR A 204 13.56 32.56 -20.78
C THR A 204 14.42 33.82 -20.59
N PRO A 205 13.85 35.03 -20.72
CA PRO A 205 14.58 36.25 -20.45
C PRO A 205 14.68 36.59 -18.96
N GLU A 206 13.84 36.00 -18.11
CA GLU A 206 13.85 36.21 -16.68
C GLU A 206 14.89 35.30 -16.05
N PRO A 207 15.77 35.82 -15.19
CA PRO A 207 16.78 34.98 -14.53
C PRO A 207 16.20 34.21 -13.36
N ASP A 208 16.75 33.03 -13.08
CA ASP A 208 16.45 32.20 -11.93
C ASP A 208 15.01 31.64 -11.92
N ASP A 209 14.39 31.50 -13.11
CA ASP A 209 13.03 30.95 -13.31
C ASP A 209 13.02 29.53 -13.92
N GLY A 210 14.14 28.83 -13.81
CA GLY A 210 14.29 27.45 -14.28
C GLY A 210 13.26 26.49 -13.67
N ARG A 211 12.93 25.41 -14.40
CA ARG A 211 11.92 24.43 -14.03
C ARG A 211 12.48 23.26 -13.23
N ALA A 212 11.63 22.68 -12.38
CA ALA A 212 11.97 21.46 -11.66
C ALA A 212 11.93 20.22 -12.56
N LEU A 213 12.85 19.30 -12.35
CA LEU A 213 12.90 18.02 -13.05
C LEU A 213 12.01 16.97 -12.37
N PHE A 214 12.04 16.91 -11.05
CA PHE A 214 11.66 15.72 -10.27
C PHE A 214 10.73 16.07 -9.10
N GLY A 215 9.83 15.14 -8.83
CA GLY A 215 9.01 15.12 -7.61
C GLY A 215 8.88 13.71 -7.04
N ARG A 216 8.32 13.58 -5.86
CA ARG A 216 8.11 12.28 -5.22
C ARG A 216 6.81 12.26 -4.43
N ASP A 217 6.05 11.19 -4.59
CA ASP A 217 5.01 10.77 -3.65
C ASP A 217 5.65 10.02 -2.47
N ALA A 218 4.93 9.82 -1.38
CA ALA A 218 5.31 8.99 -0.23
C ALA A 218 6.74 9.23 0.31
N MET A 219 6.95 10.38 0.95
CA MET A 219 8.24 10.75 1.54
C MET A 219 8.69 9.82 2.66
N ALA A 220 7.76 9.21 3.41
CA ALA A 220 8.13 8.19 4.38
C ALA A 220 8.88 7.01 3.73
N ASN A 221 8.48 6.59 2.53
CA ASN A 221 9.21 5.56 1.80
C ASN A 221 10.60 6.02 1.37
N TYR A 222 10.76 7.30 1.01
CA TYR A 222 12.07 7.86 0.70
C TYR A 222 13.06 7.69 1.86
N PHE A 223 12.60 7.99 3.08
CA PHE A 223 13.40 7.79 4.28
C PHE A 223 13.68 6.32 4.56
N LEU A 224 12.64 5.52 4.64
CA LEU A 224 12.73 4.14 5.10
C LEU A 224 13.51 3.27 4.11
N VAL A 225 13.18 3.36 2.83
CA VAL A 225 13.87 2.59 1.78
C VAL A 225 15.25 3.15 1.51
N GLY A 226 15.40 4.47 1.42
CA GLY A 226 16.69 5.12 1.19
C GLY A 226 17.72 4.80 2.29
N ALA A 227 17.30 4.87 3.55
CA ALA A 227 18.15 4.47 4.66
C ALA A 227 18.49 2.97 4.61
N SER A 228 17.52 2.12 4.30
CA SER A 228 17.75 0.68 4.15
C SER A 228 18.70 0.36 2.99
N GLN A 229 18.62 1.07 1.87
CA GLN A 229 19.61 0.97 0.78
C GLN A 229 21.03 1.30 1.28
N MET A 230 21.17 2.24 2.18
CA MET A 230 22.45 2.62 2.81
C MET A 230 22.84 1.74 4.01
N GLY A 231 22.08 0.67 4.29
CA GLY A 231 22.39 -0.33 5.32
C GLY A 231 21.84 -0.02 6.71
N MET A 232 20.91 0.92 6.84
CA MET A 232 20.29 1.30 8.11
C MET A 232 18.77 1.21 8.03
N ASN A 233 18.13 0.57 8.99
CA ASN A 233 16.69 0.69 9.18
C ASN A 233 16.40 1.77 10.22
N ILE A 234 15.66 2.81 9.84
CA ILE A 234 15.33 3.93 10.74
C ILE A 234 14.52 3.44 11.94
N ILE A 235 13.59 2.54 11.71
CA ILE A 235 12.72 1.98 12.75
C ILE A 235 12.95 0.48 12.79
N GLU A 236 13.36 -0.04 13.93
CA GLU A 236 13.49 -1.47 14.20
C GLU A 236 12.56 -1.89 15.33
N VAL A 237 11.89 -3.03 15.16
CA VAL A 237 11.01 -3.61 16.18
C VAL A 237 11.47 -5.04 16.43
N GLU A 238 12.02 -5.29 17.62
CA GLU A 238 12.48 -6.61 18.07
C GLU A 238 11.84 -6.94 19.42
N ASP A 239 11.23 -8.10 19.53
CA ASP A 239 10.54 -8.55 20.75
C ASP A 239 9.52 -7.51 21.31
N GLY A 240 8.87 -6.77 20.39
CA GLY A 240 7.92 -5.71 20.72
C GLY A 240 8.56 -4.37 21.14
N ILE A 241 9.87 -4.31 21.24
CA ILE A 241 10.59 -3.08 21.57
C ILE A 241 10.95 -2.34 20.27
N THR A 242 10.59 -1.07 20.22
CA THR A 242 10.87 -0.17 19.10
C THR A 242 12.13 0.63 19.35
N THR A 243 13.04 0.62 18.40
CA THR A 243 14.29 1.39 18.42
C THR A 243 14.33 2.32 17.20
N ILE A 244 14.75 3.56 17.40
CA ILE A 244 14.99 4.54 16.34
C ILE A 244 16.49 4.62 16.07
N ASN A 245 16.88 4.30 14.83
CA ASN A 245 18.22 4.49 14.30
C ASN A 245 18.17 5.65 13.31
N PHE A 246 18.65 6.80 13.70
CA PHE A 246 18.62 8.01 12.87
C PHE A 246 20.04 8.57 12.76
N ASP A 247 20.91 7.79 12.08
CA ASP A 247 22.32 8.15 11.89
C ASP A 247 22.46 9.43 11.07
N LYS A 248 23.24 10.38 11.59
CA LYS A 248 23.29 11.73 11.05
C LYS A 248 23.89 11.77 9.63
N ASP A 249 24.85 10.91 9.31
CA ASP A 249 25.50 10.89 8.00
C ASP A 249 24.55 10.29 6.94
N VAL A 250 23.82 9.23 7.29
CA VAL A 250 22.80 8.64 6.41
C VAL A 250 21.66 9.63 6.17
N VAL A 251 21.16 10.26 7.22
CA VAL A 251 20.06 11.23 7.13
C VAL A 251 20.49 12.50 6.38
N ARG A 252 21.75 12.94 6.55
CA ARG A 252 22.32 14.03 5.78
C ARG A 252 22.33 13.72 4.28
N ARG A 253 22.65 12.50 3.90
CA ARG A 253 22.62 12.10 2.50
C ARG A 253 21.20 12.10 1.92
N LEU A 254 20.19 11.71 2.73
CA LEU A 254 18.78 11.86 2.33
C LEU A 254 18.43 13.34 2.15
N TRP A 255 18.81 14.20 3.07
CA TRP A 255 18.59 15.64 3.00
C TRP A 255 19.23 16.27 1.77
N ASP A 256 20.48 15.99 1.49
CA ASP A 256 21.24 16.55 0.37
C ASP A 256 20.64 16.15 -1.01
N ASN A 257 19.92 15.02 -1.08
CA ASN A 257 19.34 14.51 -2.32
C ASN A 257 17.81 14.72 -2.44
N PHE A 258 17.19 15.44 -1.49
CA PHE A 258 15.79 15.84 -1.63
C PHE A 258 15.57 17.29 -1.20
N TYR A 259 15.87 17.65 0.05
CA TYR A 259 15.60 19.00 0.55
C TYR A 259 16.43 20.06 -0.19
N ILE A 260 17.73 19.85 -0.34
CA ILE A 260 18.62 20.83 -1.00
C ILE A 260 18.18 21.08 -2.47
N PRO A 261 17.98 20.07 -3.32
CA PRO A 261 17.47 20.34 -4.66
C PRO A 261 16.07 20.94 -4.67
N TYR A 262 15.21 20.65 -3.69
CA TYR A 262 13.88 21.23 -3.59
C TYR A 262 13.94 22.74 -3.31
N VAL A 263 14.69 23.16 -2.30
CA VAL A 263 14.89 24.58 -1.96
C VAL A 263 15.50 25.36 -3.12
N LYS A 264 16.38 24.71 -3.89
CA LYS A 264 16.97 25.29 -5.10
C LYS A 264 16.00 25.39 -6.29
N GLY A 265 14.79 24.84 -6.20
CA GLY A 265 13.82 24.81 -7.29
C GLY A 265 14.06 23.71 -8.34
N HIS A 266 14.99 22.79 -8.07
CA HIS A 266 15.29 21.68 -8.97
C HIS A 266 14.28 20.53 -8.82
N PHE A 267 13.61 20.44 -7.66
CA PHE A 267 12.51 19.53 -7.35
C PHE A 267 11.25 20.32 -7.00
N ALA A 268 10.09 19.76 -7.23
CA ALA A 268 8.81 20.42 -6.90
C ALA A 268 7.71 19.42 -6.49
N SER A 269 6.73 19.93 -5.76
CA SER A 269 5.51 19.23 -5.39
C SER A 269 4.39 20.23 -5.11
N SER A 270 3.71 20.68 -6.16
CA SER A 270 2.67 21.72 -6.08
C SER A 270 1.26 21.13 -6.06
N GLY A 271 1.02 20.06 -6.83
CA GLY A 271 -0.26 19.38 -6.90
C GLY A 271 -0.50 18.41 -5.73
N ARG A 272 -1.71 17.89 -5.64
CA ARG A 272 -2.03 16.84 -4.68
C ARG A 272 -1.22 15.56 -4.93
N PHE A 273 -1.06 15.20 -6.21
CA PHE A 273 -0.26 14.07 -6.66
C PHE A 273 0.79 14.56 -7.66
N ARG A 274 1.91 13.85 -7.77
CA ARG A 274 2.99 14.20 -8.72
C ARG A 274 2.54 14.12 -10.17
N SER A 275 1.55 13.26 -10.48
CA SER A 275 0.91 13.27 -11.81
C SER A 275 0.24 14.59 -12.17
N ASP A 276 -0.26 15.35 -11.19
CA ASP A 276 -0.83 16.67 -11.40
C ASP A 276 0.28 17.65 -11.82
N ASP A 277 1.46 17.56 -11.18
CA ASP A 277 2.61 18.40 -11.52
C ASP A 277 3.18 18.10 -12.93
N VAL A 278 3.13 16.83 -13.36
CA VAL A 278 3.47 16.48 -14.76
C VAL A 278 2.43 17.07 -15.72
N THR A 279 1.14 17.04 -15.37
CA THR A 279 0.06 17.60 -16.20
C THR A 279 0.24 19.09 -16.49
N THR A 280 0.82 19.83 -15.55
CA THR A 280 1.10 21.27 -15.67
C THR A 280 2.51 21.60 -16.14
N GLY A 281 3.34 20.59 -16.42
CA GLY A 281 4.74 20.77 -16.84
C GLY A 281 5.66 21.28 -15.73
N ASN A 282 5.22 21.23 -14.45
CA ASN A 282 6.02 21.64 -13.30
C ASN A 282 7.18 20.69 -13.02
N ILE A 283 7.03 19.40 -13.39
CA ILE A 283 8.10 18.40 -13.32
C ILE A 283 8.07 17.48 -14.53
N LEU A 284 9.21 16.89 -14.89
CA LEU A 284 9.30 15.89 -15.95
C LEU A 284 9.15 14.45 -15.48
N CYS A 285 9.54 14.17 -14.24
CA CYS A 285 9.51 12.80 -13.73
C CYS A 285 9.20 12.76 -12.23
N TYR A 286 8.69 11.61 -11.79
CA TYR A 286 8.43 11.41 -10.36
C TYR A 286 8.50 9.94 -9.97
N VAL A 287 8.76 9.70 -8.69
CA VAL A 287 8.58 8.38 -8.07
C VAL A 287 7.21 8.31 -7.42
N GLY A 288 6.45 7.30 -7.80
CA GLY A 288 5.13 7.02 -7.25
C GLY A 288 4.80 5.52 -7.29
N SER A 289 3.66 5.15 -6.72
CA SER A 289 3.19 3.75 -6.71
C SER A 289 2.92 3.23 -8.11
N SER A 290 3.29 1.97 -8.38
CA SER A 290 2.93 1.28 -9.62
C SER A 290 1.42 1.28 -9.87
N ALA A 291 0.61 1.17 -8.81
CA ALA A 291 -0.85 1.24 -8.91
C ALA A 291 -1.37 2.63 -9.33
N SER A 292 -0.62 3.71 -9.05
CA SER A 292 -0.97 5.07 -9.46
C SER A 292 -0.43 5.45 -10.85
N ALA A 293 0.46 4.64 -11.43
CA ALA A 293 1.09 4.93 -12.73
C ALA A 293 0.09 5.07 -13.88
N THR A 294 -1.10 4.47 -13.77
CA THR A 294 -2.20 4.62 -14.74
C THR A 294 -2.79 6.04 -14.80
N TYR A 295 -2.54 6.86 -13.78
CA TYR A 295 -2.94 8.27 -13.73
C TYR A 295 -1.90 9.22 -14.35
N PHE A 296 -0.78 8.68 -14.86
CA PHE A 296 0.18 9.50 -15.60
C PHE A 296 -0.52 10.19 -16.78
N PRO A 297 -0.35 11.52 -16.97
CA PRO A 297 -1.09 12.27 -17.98
C PRO A 297 -0.69 11.85 -19.39
N LYS A 298 -1.63 12.00 -20.33
CA LYS A 298 -1.39 11.79 -21.77
C LYS A 298 -0.99 13.06 -22.49
N SER A 299 -1.14 14.21 -21.85
CA SER A 299 -0.78 15.52 -22.36
C SER A 299 -0.36 16.45 -21.24
N VAL A 300 0.47 17.41 -21.57
CA VAL A 300 0.89 18.51 -20.69
C VAL A 300 0.25 19.80 -21.19
N THR A 301 -0.23 20.63 -20.26
CA THR A 301 -0.69 22.00 -20.52
C THR A 301 0.25 22.95 -19.80
N MET A 302 0.98 23.74 -20.55
CA MET A 302 1.97 24.69 -20.04
C MET A 302 1.29 25.98 -19.56
N ASP A 303 2.04 26.84 -18.85
CA ASP A 303 1.55 28.13 -18.30
C ASP A 303 1.04 29.09 -19.37
N ASP A 304 1.53 29.00 -20.62
CA ASP A 304 1.05 29.78 -21.77
C ASP A 304 -0.20 29.21 -22.45
N GLU A 305 -0.87 28.23 -21.80
CA GLU A 305 -2.04 27.49 -22.28
C GLU A 305 -1.76 26.59 -23.51
N THR A 306 -0.51 26.40 -23.91
CA THR A 306 -0.17 25.43 -24.96
C THR A 306 -0.29 24.01 -24.41
N THR A 307 -0.85 23.11 -25.22
CA THR A 307 -1.02 21.70 -24.84
C THR A 307 -0.37 20.80 -25.90
N HIS A 308 0.35 19.79 -25.45
CA HIS A 308 0.91 18.75 -26.32
C HIS A 308 0.80 17.36 -25.71
N ASP A 309 0.73 16.36 -26.57
CA ASP A 309 0.69 14.95 -26.14
C ASP A 309 2.05 14.50 -25.65
N ILE A 310 2.06 13.66 -24.61
CA ILE A 310 3.29 13.10 -24.05
C ILE A 310 3.24 11.58 -24.00
N THR A 311 4.42 10.98 -23.97
CA THR A 311 4.64 9.54 -23.79
C THR A 311 5.31 9.29 -22.45
N MET A 312 4.84 8.26 -21.73
CA MET A 312 5.43 7.83 -20.48
C MET A 312 6.52 6.78 -20.71
N HIS A 313 7.68 6.99 -20.11
CA HIS A 313 8.72 5.96 -19.95
C HIS A 313 8.73 5.49 -18.48
N VAL A 314 8.72 4.16 -18.27
CA VAL A 314 8.65 3.53 -16.95
C VAL A 314 10.00 2.93 -16.59
N MET A 315 10.49 3.22 -15.39
CA MET A 315 11.77 2.73 -14.87
C MET A 315 11.61 2.19 -13.45
N ALA A 316 12.54 1.34 -13.02
CA ALA A 316 12.73 1.02 -11.62
C ALA A 316 12.99 2.30 -10.78
N PRO A 317 12.57 2.36 -9.52
CA PRO A 317 12.82 3.52 -8.67
C PRO A 317 14.34 3.73 -8.48
N PRO A 318 14.80 4.99 -8.33
CA PRO A 318 16.21 5.27 -8.13
C PRO A 318 16.71 4.71 -6.81
N VAL A 319 17.95 4.25 -6.78
CA VAL A 319 18.63 3.82 -5.56
C VAL A 319 19.69 4.85 -5.16
N PHE A 320 20.11 4.86 -3.90
CA PHE A 320 21.28 5.64 -3.50
C PHE A 320 22.56 5.02 -4.07
N GLN A 321 23.47 5.83 -4.58
CA GLN A 321 24.72 5.37 -5.20
C GLN A 321 25.49 4.45 -4.24
N SER A 322 25.92 3.29 -4.71
CA SER A 322 26.57 2.24 -3.92
C SER A 322 25.69 1.64 -2.81
N GLY A 323 24.39 1.92 -2.81
CA GLY A 323 23.42 1.29 -1.92
C GLY A 323 23.06 -0.12 -2.35
N ARG A 324 22.35 -0.84 -1.45
CA ARG A 324 21.76 -2.16 -1.75
C ARG A 324 20.53 -1.99 -2.62
N ASN A 325 20.18 -3.00 -3.38
CA ASN A 325 18.94 -3.04 -4.15
C ASN A 325 17.76 -3.37 -3.21
N VAL A 326 17.18 -2.35 -2.61
CA VAL A 326 16.01 -2.44 -1.74
C VAL A 326 14.88 -1.63 -2.37
N ALA A 327 13.69 -2.21 -2.44
CA ALA A 327 12.48 -1.57 -2.93
C ALA A 327 11.35 -1.71 -1.91
N VAL A 328 10.40 -0.78 -1.94
CA VAL A 328 9.25 -0.88 -1.03
C VAL A 328 8.27 -1.93 -1.48
N GLN A 329 7.69 -2.66 -0.54
CA GLN A 329 6.49 -3.46 -0.69
C GLN A 329 5.30 -2.65 -0.18
N GLN A 330 4.27 -2.52 -1.01
CA GLN A 330 3.07 -1.73 -0.71
C GLN A 330 1.79 -2.52 -1.04
N GLY A 331 0.65 -1.98 -0.64
CA GLY A 331 -0.67 -2.54 -0.84
C GLY A 331 -1.21 -3.16 0.45
N ALA A 332 -2.39 -2.71 0.86
CA ALA A 332 -3.09 -3.30 1.99
C ALA A 332 -3.40 -4.78 1.72
N GLY A 333 -3.32 -5.58 2.76
CA GLY A 333 -3.87 -6.93 2.73
C GLY A 333 -5.30 -6.97 3.26
N MET A 334 -5.83 -8.17 3.47
CA MET A 334 -7.11 -8.39 4.14
C MET A 334 -6.89 -9.12 5.46
N VAL A 335 -7.59 -8.71 6.48
CA VAL A 335 -7.59 -9.34 7.81
C VAL A 335 -8.95 -9.98 8.09
N VAL A 336 -8.97 -11.02 8.89
CA VAL A 336 -10.18 -11.72 9.30
C VAL A 336 -10.44 -11.41 10.78
N THR A 337 -11.64 -10.94 11.08
CA THR A 337 -12.09 -10.70 12.46
C THR A 337 -12.34 -12.03 13.15
N LYS A 338 -11.89 -12.17 14.38
CA LYS A 338 -12.08 -13.37 15.21
C LYS A 338 -13.55 -13.64 15.44
N SER A 339 -13.97 -14.88 15.16
CA SER A 339 -15.36 -15.33 15.22
C SER A 339 -15.44 -16.82 15.54
N ASP A 340 -16.50 -17.50 15.12
CA ASP A 340 -16.56 -18.96 15.18
C ASP A 340 -15.75 -19.60 14.02
N ALA A 341 -15.31 -20.84 14.25
CA ALA A 341 -14.44 -21.56 13.29
C ALA A 341 -15.07 -21.75 11.89
N ARG A 342 -16.41 -21.77 11.76
CA ARG A 342 -17.08 -21.88 10.47
C ARG A 342 -16.96 -20.58 9.67
N THR A 343 -17.18 -19.45 10.34
CA THR A 343 -17.07 -18.11 9.77
C THR A 343 -15.63 -17.80 9.36
N GLU A 344 -14.66 -18.02 10.27
CA GLU A 344 -13.23 -17.80 9.97
C GLU A 344 -12.74 -18.70 8.81
N SER A 345 -13.16 -19.99 8.78
CA SER A 345 -12.85 -20.90 7.67
C SER A 345 -13.46 -20.44 6.35
N ALA A 346 -14.68 -19.87 6.37
CA ALA A 346 -15.32 -19.31 5.17
C ALA A 346 -14.59 -18.07 4.66
N CYS A 347 -14.12 -17.20 5.56
CA CYS A 347 -13.29 -16.05 5.22
C CYS A 347 -11.98 -16.49 4.56
N ALA A 348 -11.23 -17.39 5.18
CA ALA A 348 -9.98 -17.93 4.60
C ALA A 348 -10.22 -18.59 3.23
N ARG A 349 -11.33 -19.34 3.09
CA ARG A 349 -11.71 -19.98 1.82
C ARG A 349 -11.98 -18.96 0.71
N PHE A 350 -12.68 -17.86 1.02
CA PHE A 350 -12.90 -16.77 0.07
C PHE A 350 -11.57 -16.11 -0.32
N LEU A 351 -10.72 -15.77 0.64
CA LEU A 351 -9.43 -15.13 0.39
C LEU A 351 -8.49 -16.01 -0.46
N ALA A 352 -8.40 -17.29 -0.14
CA ALA A 352 -7.61 -18.25 -0.92
C ALA A 352 -8.15 -18.38 -2.35
N TRP A 353 -9.48 -18.44 -2.54
CA TRP A 353 -10.11 -18.48 -3.85
C TRP A 353 -9.91 -17.17 -4.65
N PHE A 354 -10.04 -16.02 -4.00
CA PHE A 354 -9.85 -14.70 -4.61
C PHE A 354 -8.43 -14.52 -5.16
N THR A 355 -7.44 -15.11 -4.50
CA THR A 355 -6.03 -15.05 -4.89
C THR A 355 -5.56 -16.23 -5.74
N GLU A 356 -6.47 -17.10 -6.22
CA GLU A 356 -6.10 -18.14 -7.18
C GLU A 356 -5.73 -17.52 -8.54
N GLY A 357 -4.60 -17.95 -9.10
CA GLY A 357 -3.98 -17.65 -10.38
C GLY A 357 -4.71 -16.65 -11.29
N GLU A 358 -5.63 -17.12 -12.13
CA GLU A 358 -6.30 -16.26 -13.12
C GLU A 358 -7.12 -15.12 -12.51
N ARG A 359 -7.79 -15.35 -11.37
CA ARG A 359 -8.63 -14.32 -10.72
C ARG A 359 -7.77 -13.20 -10.15
N ASN A 360 -6.69 -13.58 -9.50
CA ASN A 360 -5.76 -12.61 -8.94
C ASN A 360 -5.06 -11.81 -10.05
N ILE A 361 -4.74 -12.44 -11.19
CA ILE A 361 -4.23 -11.73 -12.36
C ILE A 361 -5.24 -10.71 -12.87
N ARG A 362 -6.50 -11.08 -13.10
CA ARG A 362 -7.55 -10.16 -13.57
C ARG A 362 -7.72 -8.97 -12.63
N PHE A 363 -7.89 -9.24 -11.33
CA PHE A 363 -8.00 -8.17 -10.34
C PHE A 363 -6.76 -7.25 -10.33
N SER A 364 -5.57 -7.83 -10.42
CA SER A 364 -4.31 -7.08 -10.41
C SER A 364 -4.17 -6.18 -11.64
N VAL A 365 -4.42 -6.71 -12.83
CA VAL A 365 -4.34 -5.94 -14.09
C VAL A 365 -5.36 -4.80 -14.10
N GLU A 366 -6.62 -5.05 -13.74
CA GLU A 366 -7.66 -4.03 -13.73
C GLU A 366 -7.40 -2.91 -12.70
N SER A 367 -6.70 -3.22 -11.62
CA SER A 367 -6.37 -2.30 -10.54
C SER A 367 -4.94 -1.74 -10.58
N ALA A 368 -4.15 -2.14 -11.58
CA ALA A 368 -2.71 -1.84 -11.70
C ALA A 368 -1.86 -2.26 -10.48
N TYR A 369 -2.30 -3.30 -9.81
CA TYR A 369 -1.54 -3.97 -8.75
C TYR A 369 -0.79 -5.19 -9.31
N LEU A 370 0.06 -5.79 -8.48
CA LEU A 370 0.74 -7.04 -8.75
C LEU A 370 -0.02 -8.21 -8.13
N PRO A 371 -0.13 -9.35 -8.82
CA PRO A 371 -0.64 -10.57 -8.21
C PRO A 371 0.29 -11.05 -7.08
N VAL A 372 -0.24 -11.87 -6.17
CA VAL A 372 0.47 -12.23 -4.94
C VAL A 372 1.04 -13.65 -4.93
N THR A 373 0.66 -14.49 -5.89
CA THR A 373 1.19 -15.85 -5.99
C THR A 373 2.40 -15.93 -6.90
N GLN A 374 3.34 -16.82 -6.59
CA GLN A 374 4.55 -17.03 -7.37
C GLN A 374 4.26 -17.40 -8.83
N GLU A 375 3.23 -18.20 -9.07
CA GLU A 375 2.81 -18.63 -10.41
C GLU A 375 2.23 -17.49 -11.26
N ALA A 376 1.56 -16.52 -10.63
CA ALA A 376 0.94 -15.38 -11.31
C ALA A 376 1.89 -14.19 -11.50
N MET A 377 3.03 -14.15 -10.78
CA MET A 377 3.98 -13.05 -10.75
C MET A 377 4.94 -13.09 -11.96
N SER A 378 4.39 -13.13 -13.16
CA SER A 378 5.17 -13.03 -14.39
C SER A 378 4.35 -12.46 -15.54
N MET A 379 5.00 -11.74 -16.45
CA MET A 379 4.34 -11.24 -17.66
C MET A 379 3.80 -12.37 -18.55
N GLU A 380 4.45 -13.54 -18.55
CA GLU A 380 3.98 -14.72 -19.28
C GLU A 380 2.62 -15.20 -18.74
N ALA A 381 2.47 -15.31 -17.41
CA ALA A 381 1.22 -15.70 -16.78
C ALA A 381 0.11 -14.65 -17.01
N ILE A 382 0.45 -13.37 -16.87
CA ILE A 382 -0.49 -12.26 -17.10
C ILE A 382 -0.98 -12.26 -18.55
N THR A 383 -0.08 -12.35 -19.52
CA THR A 383 -0.42 -12.35 -20.95
C THR A 383 -1.22 -13.61 -21.35
N ALA A 384 -0.96 -14.74 -20.70
CA ALA A 384 -1.75 -15.96 -20.94
C ALA A 384 -3.22 -15.82 -20.51
N VAL A 385 -3.51 -15.01 -19.50
CA VAL A 385 -4.88 -14.77 -18.98
C VAL A 385 -5.56 -13.60 -19.71
N GLU A 386 -4.87 -12.46 -19.86
CA GLU A 386 -5.47 -11.20 -20.35
C GLU A 386 -5.22 -10.95 -21.84
N GLY A 387 -4.31 -11.69 -22.48
CA GLY A 387 -3.85 -11.38 -23.84
C GLY A 387 -2.86 -10.21 -23.85
N GLU A 388 -2.77 -9.51 -25.01
CA GLU A 388 -1.97 -8.30 -25.12
C GLU A 388 -2.53 -7.18 -24.25
N LEU A 389 -1.72 -6.65 -23.34
CA LEU A 389 -2.08 -5.52 -22.52
C LEU A 389 -2.04 -4.23 -23.36
N SER A 390 -3.00 -3.35 -23.13
CA SER A 390 -3.09 -2.10 -23.88
C SER A 390 -2.32 -0.96 -23.22
N GLY A 391 -1.71 -0.09 -24.04
CA GLY A 391 -1.12 1.18 -23.61
C GLY A 391 0.02 1.03 -22.61
N ALA A 392 -0.05 1.78 -21.52
CA ALA A 392 0.99 1.85 -20.50
C ALA A 392 1.02 0.66 -19.52
N MET A 393 0.03 -0.20 -19.53
CA MET A 393 -0.11 -1.27 -18.53
C MET A 393 1.02 -2.30 -18.61
N GLU A 394 1.43 -2.68 -19.83
CA GLU A 394 2.51 -3.64 -20.00
C GLU A 394 3.84 -3.18 -19.38
N PRO A 395 4.39 -1.99 -19.71
CA PRO A 395 5.63 -1.52 -19.09
C PRO A 395 5.49 -1.28 -17.58
N ILE A 396 4.35 -0.85 -17.08
CA ILE A 396 4.10 -0.68 -15.64
C ILE A 396 4.25 -2.03 -14.93
N LEU A 397 3.48 -3.04 -15.36
CA LEU A 397 3.49 -4.36 -14.71
C LEU A 397 4.83 -5.07 -14.89
N ALA A 398 5.42 -5.02 -16.08
CA ALA A 398 6.72 -5.63 -16.36
C ALA A 398 7.80 -5.06 -15.44
N THR A 399 7.91 -3.73 -15.35
CA THR A 399 8.90 -3.08 -14.47
C THR A 399 8.61 -3.34 -13.01
N ALA A 400 7.34 -3.29 -12.58
CA ALA A 400 6.99 -3.56 -11.18
C ALA A 400 7.29 -5.03 -10.77
N ILE A 401 7.04 -6.01 -11.65
CA ILE A 401 7.41 -7.42 -11.44
C ILE A 401 8.93 -7.55 -11.33
N GLU A 402 9.69 -6.89 -12.23
CA GLU A 402 11.15 -6.90 -12.17
C GLU A 402 11.65 -6.33 -10.84
N VAL A 403 11.11 -5.20 -10.39
CA VAL A 403 11.46 -4.57 -9.10
C VAL A 403 11.21 -5.51 -7.94
N VAL A 404 10.01 -6.09 -7.81
CA VAL A 404 9.69 -6.95 -6.65
C VAL A 404 10.38 -8.32 -6.71
N THR A 405 10.86 -8.73 -7.88
CA THR A 405 11.56 -10.01 -8.05
C THR A 405 13.05 -9.90 -7.77
N ASN A 406 13.68 -8.79 -8.18
CA ASN A 406 15.13 -8.63 -8.18
C ASN A 406 15.67 -7.81 -7.00
N ASN A 407 14.79 -7.24 -6.16
CA ASN A 407 15.18 -6.45 -5.00
C ASN A 407 14.81 -7.14 -3.69
N GLU A 408 15.54 -6.82 -2.64
CA GLU A 408 15.09 -7.02 -1.27
C GLU A 408 13.87 -6.14 -1.03
N LEU A 409 12.78 -6.70 -0.51
CA LEU A 409 11.58 -5.94 -0.27
C LEU A 409 11.53 -5.42 1.16
N TYR A 410 11.46 -4.10 1.29
CA TYR A 410 11.32 -3.44 2.57
C TYR A 410 9.86 -3.41 3.00
N THR A 411 9.62 -3.86 4.22
CA THR A 411 8.35 -3.75 4.93
C THR A 411 8.61 -3.23 6.33
N GLN A 412 7.92 -2.17 6.71
CA GLN A 412 7.98 -1.66 8.08
C GLN A 412 7.22 -2.60 9.01
N LYS A 413 7.87 -3.11 10.07
CA LYS A 413 7.18 -3.83 11.14
C LYS A 413 6.26 -2.88 11.90
N ALA A 414 5.03 -3.34 12.15
CA ALA A 414 4.04 -2.57 12.89
C ALA A 414 4.39 -2.45 14.38
N PHE A 415 4.06 -1.31 14.96
CA PHE A 415 4.20 -1.04 16.40
C PHE A 415 3.18 0.01 16.85
N ALA A 416 2.98 0.13 18.14
CA ALA A 416 2.15 1.20 18.68
C ALA A 416 2.73 2.57 18.28
N TYR A 417 1.91 3.47 17.78
CA TYR A 417 2.31 4.76 17.19
C TYR A 417 3.07 4.68 15.85
N GLY A 418 3.09 3.51 15.18
CA GLY A 418 3.73 3.35 13.87
C GLY A 418 3.23 4.36 12.83
N THR A 419 1.92 4.56 12.74
CA THR A 419 1.30 5.58 11.86
C THR A 419 1.85 6.98 12.17
N ALA A 420 1.90 7.39 13.44
CA ALA A 420 2.39 8.72 13.82
C ALA A 420 3.89 8.91 13.54
N ALA A 421 4.70 7.88 13.75
CA ALA A 421 6.12 7.92 13.40
C ALA A 421 6.32 7.99 11.88
N ARG A 422 5.48 7.27 11.11
CA ARG A 422 5.49 7.34 9.65
C ARG A 422 5.09 8.74 9.15
N GLU A 423 4.09 9.38 9.76
CA GLU A 423 3.69 10.76 9.46
C GLU A 423 4.83 11.77 9.71
N VAL A 424 5.66 11.56 10.74
CA VAL A 424 6.85 12.38 10.94
C VAL A 424 7.78 12.28 9.73
N LEU A 425 8.05 11.07 9.22
CA LEU A 425 8.88 10.88 8.04
C LEU A 425 8.22 11.37 6.75
N GLU A 426 6.89 11.32 6.68
CA GLU A 426 6.14 11.80 5.50
C GLU A 426 6.20 13.33 5.36
N TYR A 427 6.06 14.05 6.47
CA TYR A 427 5.83 15.51 6.40
C TYR A 427 7.03 16.35 6.84
N SER A 428 7.91 15.88 7.72
CA SER A 428 8.92 16.74 8.33
C SER A 428 9.87 17.40 7.33
N MET A 429 10.35 16.65 6.33
CA MET A 429 11.28 17.20 5.32
C MET A 429 10.52 17.89 4.18
N SER A 430 9.39 17.32 3.74
CA SER A 430 8.60 17.90 2.66
C SER A 430 8.02 19.26 3.03
N ASP A 431 7.45 19.39 4.24
CA ASP A 431 6.90 20.66 4.73
C ASP A 431 8.01 21.69 4.87
N ALA A 432 9.15 21.33 5.48
CA ALA A 432 10.30 22.23 5.60
C ALA A 432 10.83 22.69 4.23
N ALA A 433 10.89 21.77 3.25
CA ALA A 433 11.36 22.10 1.91
C ALA A 433 10.39 23.04 1.17
N MET A 434 9.08 22.80 1.29
CA MET A 434 8.06 23.67 0.70
C MET A 434 8.06 25.07 1.33
N GLU A 435 8.03 25.17 2.66
CA GLU A 435 8.05 26.45 3.36
C GLU A 435 9.31 27.26 3.05
N ASP A 436 10.47 26.62 3.03
CA ASP A 436 11.73 27.29 2.78
C ASP A 436 11.86 27.68 1.30
N ARG A 437 11.31 26.89 0.36
CA ARG A 437 11.24 27.27 -1.06
C ARG A 437 10.32 28.49 -1.29
N GLU A 438 9.17 28.56 -0.64
CA GLU A 438 8.29 29.75 -0.71
C GLU A 438 9.04 31.00 -0.28
N ARG A 439 9.82 30.94 0.80
CA ARG A 439 10.63 32.06 1.27
C ARG A 439 11.74 32.45 0.29
N VAL A 440 12.36 31.45 -0.38
CA VAL A 440 13.33 31.71 -1.45
C VAL A 440 12.65 32.46 -2.60
N GLU A 441 11.48 32.01 -3.05
CA GLU A 441 10.72 32.67 -4.13
C GLU A 441 10.28 34.09 -3.76
N GLU A 442 9.86 34.33 -2.53
CA GLU A 442 9.58 35.68 -2.03
C GLU A 442 10.82 36.58 -2.04
N ALA A 443 11.98 36.05 -1.67
CA ALA A 443 13.25 36.80 -1.68
C ALA A 443 13.70 37.15 -3.10
N LEU A 444 13.59 36.20 -4.03
CA LEU A 444 13.86 36.40 -5.47
C LEU A 444 12.95 37.48 -6.05
N ALA A 445 11.63 37.37 -5.78
CA ALA A 445 10.66 38.38 -6.20
C ALA A 445 10.94 39.75 -5.60
N GLY A 446 11.57 39.82 -4.42
CA GLY A 446 12.04 41.03 -3.74
C GLY A 446 13.35 41.58 -4.32
N GLY A 447 13.99 40.89 -5.27
CA GLY A 447 15.23 41.32 -5.92
C GLY A 447 16.51 40.85 -5.21
N THR A 448 16.41 39.87 -4.29
CA THR A 448 17.58 39.22 -3.70
C THR A 448 18.22 38.31 -4.77
N SER A 449 19.54 38.21 -4.79
CA SER A 449 20.22 37.26 -5.69
C SER A 449 19.86 35.81 -5.34
N TYR A 450 19.90 34.91 -6.34
CA TYR A 450 19.60 33.49 -6.11
C TYR A 450 20.51 32.88 -5.02
N GLU A 451 21.81 33.16 -5.10
CA GLU A 451 22.78 32.65 -4.12
C GLU A 451 22.45 33.13 -2.69
N ASP A 452 22.14 34.43 -2.52
CA ASP A 452 21.76 34.97 -1.20
C ASP A 452 20.42 34.47 -0.72
N ALA A 453 19.46 34.25 -1.61
CA ALA A 453 18.12 33.75 -1.28
C ALA A 453 18.15 32.29 -0.75
N ILE A 454 18.98 31.41 -1.34
CA ILE A 454 19.08 30.01 -0.92
C ILE A 454 20.06 29.79 0.24
N ALA A 455 21.01 30.70 0.47
CA ALA A 455 22.08 30.52 1.46
C ALA A 455 21.60 30.15 2.87
N PRO A 456 20.57 30.74 3.47
CA PRO A 456 20.09 30.38 4.81
C PRO A 456 19.60 28.93 4.90
N TYR A 457 19.02 28.41 3.81
CA TYR A 457 18.36 27.10 3.74
C TYR A 457 19.31 25.98 3.30
N THR A 458 20.45 26.32 2.72
CA THR A 458 21.47 25.34 2.32
C THR A 458 22.62 25.24 3.33
N ALA A 459 22.57 26.00 4.43
CA ALA A 459 23.54 25.96 5.53
C ALA A 459 23.37 24.71 6.40
N ASP A 460 24.47 24.26 7.02
CA ASP A 460 24.48 23.08 7.89
C ASP A 460 23.58 23.27 9.12
N GLU A 461 23.45 24.49 9.62
CA GLU A 461 22.59 24.84 10.75
C GLU A 461 21.13 24.51 10.49
N ARG A 462 20.63 24.71 9.26
CA ARG A 462 19.24 24.38 8.88
C ARG A 462 18.99 22.88 8.90
N PHE A 463 19.96 22.09 8.45
CA PHE A 463 19.91 20.63 8.56
C PHE A 463 19.91 20.21 10.04
N ASP A 464 20.80 20.76 10.86
CA ASP A 464 20.93 20.38 12.27
C ASP A 464 19.64 20.66 13.05
N GLU A 465 19.00 21.83 12.84
CA GLU A 465 17.71 22.17 13.45
C GLU A 465 16.62 21.17 13.08
N TRP A 466 16.43 20.89 11.78
CA TRP A 466 15.44 19.93 11.31
C TRP A 466 15.73 18.51 11.82
N TYR A 467 17.00 18.10 11.80
CA TYR A 467 17.42 16.78 12.25
C TYR A 467 17.09 16.55 13.72
N ASP A 468 17.45 17.48 14.60
CA ASP A 468 17.21 17.38 16.03
C ASP A 468 15.71 17.32 16.35
N GLU A 469 14.89 18.17 15.71
CA GLU A 469 13.45 18.18 15.89
C GLU A 469 12.79 16.87 15.40
N THR A 470 13.20 16.38 14.24
CA THR A 470 12.66 15.15 13.66
C THR A 470 13.02 13.93 14.52
N LEU A 471 14.27 13.82 14.96
CA LEU A 471 14.74 12.76 15.84
C LEU A 471 13.98 12.77 17.19
N GLU A 472 13.80 13.94 17.82
CA GLU A 472 13.04 14.05 19.07
C GLU A 472 11.61 13.50 18.92
N ARG A 473 10.92 13.84 17.81
CA ARG A 473 9.56 13.36 17.54
C ARG A 473 9.53 11.84 17.35
N LEU A 474 10.45 11.25 16.58
CA LEU A 474 10.54 9.81 16.36
C LEU A 474 10.83 9.05 17.66
N VAL A 475 11.83 9.50 18.44
CA VAL A 475 12.19 8.89 19.71
C VAL A 475 11.05 8.95 20.72
N ARG A 476 10.29 10.03 20.75
CA ARG A 476 9.10 10.15 21.59
C ARG A 476 8.10 9.05 21.29
N TYR A 477 7.72 8.82 20.02
CA TYR A 477 6.76 7.77 19.65
C TYR A 477 7.30 6.36 19.95
N ALA A 478 8.57 6.10 19.74
CA ALA A 478 9.19 4.82 20.12
C ALA A 478 9.12 4.59 21.63
N ASN A 479 9.44 5.61 22.44
CA ASN A 479 9.35 5.53 23.91
C ASN A 479 7.92 5.30 24.39
N GLU A 480 6.93 5.99 23.82
CA GLU A 480 5.52 5.80 24.14
C GLU A 480 5.06 4.37 23.79
N ALA A 481 5.50 3.82 22.64
CA ALA A 481 5.24 2.44 22.26
C ALA A 481 5.83 1.44 23.27
N ASN A 482 7.10 1.62 23.64
CA ASN A 482 7.81 0.75 24.58
C ASN A 482 7.19 0.79 25.99
N LEU A 483 6.68 1.94 26.43
CA LEU A 483 5.95 2.06 27.71
C LEU A 483 4.65 1.23 27.70
N GLN A 484 3.92 1.20 26.57
CA GLN A 484 2.73 0.36 26.48
C GLN A 484 3.06 -1.13 26.60
N VAL A 485 4.10 -1.59 25.91
CA VAL A 485 4.56 -2.99 25.98
C VAL A 485 4.92 -3.38 27.42
N THR A 486 5.65 -2.50 28.14
CA THR A 486 6.05 -2.76 29.54
C THR A 486 4.84 -2.82 30.48
N GLN A 487 3.87 -1.92 30.33
CA GLN A 487 2.67 -1.89 31.19
C GLN A 487 1.79 -3.14 31.00
N GLU A 488 1.73 -3.70 29.81
CA GLU A 488 1.01 -4.93 29.54
C GLU A 488 1.70 -6.17 30.12
N ALA A 489 3.03 -6.20 30.06
CA ALA A 489 3.80 -7.26 30.69
C ALA A 489 3.66 -7.26 32.23
N ASP A 490 3.57 -6.09 32.84
CA ASP A 490 3.38 -5.94 34.31
C ASP A 490 1.93 -6.15 34.75
N GLY A 491 0.95 -6.06 33.84
CA GLY A 491 -0.48 -6.24 34.13
C GLY A 491 -1.01 -7.67 33.96
N GLN A 492 -0.17 -8.58 33.45
CA GLN A 492 -0.44 -10.03 33.34
C GLN A 492 0.17 -10.78 34.52
#